data_ef103c60f84a78d75c0256fb2a66b4df
#
_entry.id   ef103c60f84a78d75c0256fb2a66b4df
#
_cell.length_a   1.000
_cell.length_b   1.000
_cell.length_c   1.000
_cell.angle_alpha   90.00
_cell.angle_beta   90.00
_cell.angle_gamma   90.00
#
_symmetry.space_group_name_H-M   'P 1'
#
loop_
_entity.id
_entity.type
_entity.pdbx_description
1 polymer ?
#
loop_
_entity_poly.entity_id
_entity_poly.type
_entity_poly.pdbx_seq_one_letter_code
_entity_poly.pdbx_strand_id
1 'polypeptide(L)'
;LDIPVFHDDQHGTAIITYAALMNALDIQKKDKKKIKIVVNGAGASAMACTNLLLKSGVKKSNIIMLDSKGVINKKRKNLNKWKSFYASNTKAKNLKEAIKDADVFLGLSSAGVLSKENVISMSKNPIIFACANPDPEITPEEVEDVRKDAIIATGRSDYPNQVNNLIGFPYIFRGALDVRAKTINDEMKIAAANAVSYTHLRAHETHPN
;
A
#
# COMPACT_ATOMS: atom_id res chain seq x y z
N LEU A 1 -24.91 5.77 -13.14
CA LEU A 1 -25.28 6.95 -12.39
C LEU A 1 -24.61 8.16 -13.04
N ASP A 2 -25.36 9.24 -13.23
CA ASP A 2 -24.84 10.51 -13.78
C ASP A 2 -24.37 11.45 -12.65
N ILE A 3 -23.66 10.87 -11.69
CA ILE A 3 -23.04 11.56 -10.55
C ILE A 3 -21.64 11.00 -10.29
N PRO A 4 -20.72 11.78 -9.71
CA PRO A 4 -19.43 11.27 -9.25
C PRO A 4 -19.63 10.16 -8.21
N VAL A 5 -18.95 9.02 -8.40
CA VAL A 5 -18.98 7.89 -7.47
C VAL A 5 -17.58 7.61 -6.98
N PHE A 6 -17.43 7.50 -5.66
CA PHE A 6 -16.16 7.22 -5.01
C PHE A 6 -16.40 6.23 -3.86
N HIS A 7 -15.61 5.18 -3.79
CA HIS A 7 -15.66 4.20 -2.71
C HIS A 7 -14.43 4.38 -1.83
N ASP A 8 -14.65 4.82 -0.60
CA ASP A 8 -13.57 5.22 0.29
C ASP A 8 -12.65 4.04 0.71
N ASP A 9 -13.22 2.90 1.09
CA ASP A 9 -12.41 1.70 1.44
C ASP A 9 -11.55 1.20 0.26
N GLN A 10 -11.87 1.61 -0.95
CA GLN A 10 -11.10 1.28 -2.14
C GLN A 10 -10.11 2.39 -2.50
N HIS A 11 -10.62 3.58 -2.76
CA HIS A 11 -9.83 4.68 -3.31
C HIS A 11 -9.22 5.58 -2.23
N GLY A 12 -9.89 5.77 -1.10
CA GLY A 12 -9.32 6.45 0.06
C GLY A 12 -8.12 5.67 0.62
N THR A 13 -8.28 4.34 0.77
CA THR A 13 -7.16 3.45 1.14
C THR A 13 -5.98 3.59 0.17
N ALA A 14 -6.24 3.67 -1.15
CA ALA A 14 -5.17 3.84 -2.14
C ALA A 14 -4.44 5.18 -1.98
N ILE A 15 -5.17 6.28 -1.76
CA ILE A 15 -4.60 7.62 -1.56
C ILE A 15 -3.66 7.63 -0.35
N ILE A 16 -4.14 7.15 0.80
CA ILE A 16 -3.38 7.18 2.06
C ILE A 16 -2.20 6.23 2.02
N THR A 17 -2.38 5.02 1.49
CA THR A 17 -1.28 4.07 1.31
C THR A 17 -0.18 4.65 0.41
N TYR A 18 -0.55 5.33 -0.67
CA TYR A 18 0.43 5.97 -1.55
C TYR A 18 1.16 7.12 -0.83
N ALA A 19 0.44 7.98 -0.11
CA ALA A 19 1.04 9.08 0.65
C ALA A 19 2.05 8.56 1.69
N ALA A 20 1.65 7.57 2.49
CA ALA A 20 2.50 6.94 3.49
C ALA A 20 3.71 6.25 2.86
N LEU A 21 3.53 5.57 1.71
CA LEU A 21 4.64 4.95 1.01
C LEU A 21 5.67 5.98 0.52
N MET A 22 5.24 7.13 0.00
CA MET A 22 6.17 8.18 -0.44
C MET A 22 7.02 8.68 0.72
N ASN A 23 6.42 8.92 1.88
CA ASN A 23 7.13 9.33 3.09
C ASN A 23 8.10 8.25 3.58
N ALA A 24 7.65 6.99 3.65
CA ALA A 24 8.49 5.88 4.07
C ALA A 24 9.68 5.64 3.12
N LEU A 25 9.49 5.80 1.81
CA LEU A 25 10.56 5.70 0.81
C LEU A 25 11.60 6.81 0.99
N ASP A 26 11.15 8.03 1.30
CA ASP A 26 12.07 9.15 1.55
C ASP A 26 12.90 8.92 2.82
N ILE A 27 12.26 8.50 3.92
CA ILE A 27 12.95 8.15 5.18
C ILE A 27 13.96 7.02 4.96
N GLN A 28 13.57 5.95 4.24
CA GLN A 28 14.43 4.79 3.98
C GLN A 28 15.41 5.00 2.81
N LYS A 29 15.39 6.18 2.18
CA LYS A 29 16.23 6.54 1.02
C LYS A 29 16.14 5.53 -0.13
N LYS A 30 14.91 5.09 -0.42
CA LYS A 30 14.63 4.11 -1.50
C LYS A 30 14.01 4.79 -2.72
N ASP A 31 14.46 4.39 -3.91
CA ASP A 31 13.92 4.87 -5.19
C ASP A 31 12.67 4.05 -5.58
N LYS A 32 11.52 4.72 -5.69
CA LYS A 32 10.24 4.08 -6.06
C LYS A 32 10.28 3.32 -7.40
N LYS A 33 11.22 3.65 -8.30
CA LYS A 33 11.37 2.96 -9.59
C LYS A 33 12.12 1.64 -9.49
N LYS A 34 12.81 1.39 -8.37
CA LYS A 34 13.68 0.22 -8.16
C LYS A 34 13.16 -0.75 -7.12
N ILE A 35 12.27 -0.29 -6.22
CA ILE A 35 11.73 -1.12 -5.12
C ILE A 35 10.96 -2.33 -5.64
N LYS A 36 11.09 -3.44 -4.90
CA LYS A 36 10.26 -4.64 -5.05
C LYS A 36 9.11 -4.58 -4.05
N ILE A 37 7.89 -4.62 -4.55
CA ILE A 37 6.66 -4.54 -3.74
C ILE A 37 5.93 -5.89 -3.78
N VAL A 38 5.57 -6.40 -2.61
CA VAL A 38 4.70 -7.56 -2.46
C VAL A 38 3.36 -7.10 -1.92
N VAL A 39 2.29 -7.30 -2.70
CA VAL A 39 0.92 -6.98 -2.32
C VAL A 39 0.21 -8.26 -1.93
N ASN A 40 -0.09 -8.42 -0.65
CA ASN A 40 -0.82 -9.56 -0.13
C ASN A 40 -2.31 -9.23 0.02
N GLY A 41 -3.08 -9.74 -0.90
CA GLY A 41 -4.48 -9.42 -1.15
C GLY A 41 -4.71 -9.10 -2.62
N ALA A 42 -5.89 -9.44 -3.13
CA ALA A 42 -6.30 -9.17 -4.51
C ALA A 42 -7.79 -8.78 -4.57
N GLY A 43 -8.25 -8.09 -3.54
CA GLY A 43 -9.55 -7.46 -3.45
C GLY A 43 -9.55 -6.05 -4.07
N ALA A 44 -10.68 -5.35 -3.93
CA ALA A 44 -10.87 -4.02 -4.51
C ALA A 44 -9.81 -3.00 -4.02
N SER A 45 -9.55 -2.96 -2.71
CA SER A 45 -8.53 -2.07 -2.11
C SER A 45 -7.13 -2.36 -2.64
N ALA A 46 -6.72 -3.63 -2.66
CA ALA A 46 -5.39 -4.04 -3.15
C ALA A 46 -5.19 -3.66 -4.62
N MET A 47 -6.23 -3.84 -5.45
CA MET A 47 -6.19 -3.44 -6.86
C MET A 47 -6.13 -1.92 -7.02
N ALA A 48 -6.90 -1.16 -6.23
CA ALA A 48 -6.88 0.30 -6.27
C ALA A 48 -5.52 0.87 -5.82
N CYS A 49 -4.96 0.36 -4.71
CA CYS A 49 -3.61 0.73 -4.25
C CYS A 49 -2.57 0.44 -5.33
N THR A 50 -2.58 -0.77 -5.89
CA THR A 50 -1.62 -1.16 -6.93
C THR A 50 -1.78 -0.30 -8.19
N ASN A 51 -3.02 0.00 -8.61
CA ASN A 51 -3.26 0.88 -9.75
C ASN A 51 -2.68 2.28 -9.53
N LEU A 52 -2.89 2.87 -8.35
CA LEU A 52 -2.38 4.20 -8.04
C LEU A 52 -0.84 4.21 -8.01
N LEU A 53 -0.20 3.16 -7.48
CA LEU A 53 1.25 2.98 -7.53
C LEU A 53 1.78 2.92 -8.97
N LEU A 54 1.11 2.17 -9.85
CA LEU A 54 1.48 2.10 -11.28
C LEU A 54 1.35 3.47 -11.96
N LYS A 55 0.24 4.18 -11.71
CA LYS A 55 0.01 5.53 -12.25
C LYS A 55 1.02 6.55 -11.75
N SER A 56 1.54 6.37 -10.55
CA SER A 56 2.59 7.22 -9.98
C SER A 56 4.00 6.90 -10.47
N GLY A 57 4.17 5.90 -11.34
CA GLY A 57 5.44 5.55 -11.97
C GLY A 57 6.19 4.35 -11.36
N VAL A 58 5.58 3.61 -10.42
CA VAL A 58 6.12 2.30 -10.01
C VAL A 58 6.03 1.33 -11.17
N LYS A 59 7.10 0.59 -11.43
CA LYS A 59 7.12 -0.38 -12.54
C LYS A 59 6.29 -1.62 -12.19
N LYS A 60 5.42 -2.05 -13.10
CA LYS A 60 4.61 -3.27 -12.92
C LYS A 60 5.46 -4.52 -12.71
N SER A 61 6.63 -4.60 -13.33
CA SER A 61 7.58 -5.71 -13.14
C SER A 61 8.08 -5.86 -11.70
N ASN A 62 7.99 -4.80 -10.92
CA ASN A 62 8.47 -4.75 -9.54
C ASN A 62 7.39 -5.14 -8.53
N ILE A 63 6.16 -5.36 -8.98
CA ILE A 63 5.03 -5.70 -8.11
C ILE A 63 4.68 -7.18 -8.25
N ILE A 64 4.57 -7.86 -7.11
CA ILE A 64 4.09 -9.24 -7.01
C ILE A 64 2.82 -9.22 -6.16
N MET A 65 1.69 -9.58 -6.76
CA MET A 65 0.40 -9.65 -6.07
C MET A 65 0.05 -11.09 -5.73
N LEU A 66 -0.53 -11.29 -4.54
CA LEU A 66 -1.01 -12.58 -4.05
C LEU A 66 -2.51 -12.53 -3.73
N ASP A 67 -3.16 -13.66 -3.87
CA ASP A 67 -4.49 -13.92 -3.31
C ASP A 67 -4.45 -15.17 -2.41
N SER A 68 -5.60 -15.62 -1.89
CA SER A 68 -5.72 -16.81 -1.04
C SER A 68 -5.16 -18.12 -1.65
N LYS A 69 -4.93 -18.14 -2.97
CA LYS A 69 -4.34 -19.29 -3.70
C LYS A 69 -2.83 -19.09 -3.97
N GLY A 70 -2.21 -18.05 -3.41
CA GLY A 70 -0.80 -17.72 -3.60
C GLY A 70 -0.56 -16.66 -4.68
N VAL A 71 0.65 -16.64 -5.24
CA VAL A 71 1.06 -15.60 -6.21
C VAL A 71 0.19 -15.62 -7.47
N ILE A 72 -0.26 -14.44 -7.88
CA ILE A 72 -0.95 -14.24 -9.15
C ILE A 72 0.09 -14.23 -10.27
N ASN A 73 0.30 -15.42 -10.84
CA ASN A 73 1.30 -15.67 -11.87
C ASN A 73 0.61 -15.84 -13.24
N LYS A 74 1.26 -15.41 -14.33
CA LYS A 74 0.75 -15.55 -15.69
C LYS A 74 0.47 -17.00 -16.12
N LYS A 75 1.11 -17.98 -15.46
CA LYS A 75 0.87 -19.41 -15.73
C LYS A 75 -0.38 -19.96 -15.01
N ARG A 76 -0.98 -19.18 -14.07
CA ARG A 76 -2.21 -19.60 -13.38
C ARG A 76 -3.38 -19.60 -14.34
N LYS A 77 -4.09 -20.74 -14.37
CA LYS A 77 -5.36 -20.89 -15.10
C LYS A 77 -6.51 -20.21 -14.30
N ASN A 78 -7.56 -19.82 -14.99
CA ASN A 78 -8.81 -19.29 -14.41
C ASN A 78 -8.64 -17.99 -13.60
N LEU A 79 -7.74 -17.11 -14.02
CA LEU A 79 -7.70 -15.73 -13.52
C LEU A 79 -8.85 -14.92 -14.18
N ASN A 80 -9.58 -14.16 -13.35
CA ASN A 80 -10.50 -13.17 -13.91
C ASN A 80 -9.72 -12.02 -14.57
N LYS A 81 -10.42 -11.19 -15.36
CA LYS A 81 -9.79 -10.09 -16.11
C LYS A 81 -8.98 -9.12 -15.23
N TRP A 82 -9.45 -8.87 -14.00
CA TRP A 82 -8.80 -7.96 -13.08
C TRP A 82 -7.49 -8.52 -12.54
N LYS A 83 -7.50 -9.77 -12.06
CA LYS A 83 -6.29 -10.45 -11.58
C LYS A 83 -5.29 -10.70 -12.70
N SER A 84 -5.75 -11.03 -13.90
CA SER A 84 -4.89 -11.25 -15.07
C SER A 84 -4.04 -10.01 -15.38
N PHE A 85 -4.58 -8.81 -15.20
CA PHE A 85 -3.82 -7.57 -15.38
C PHE A 85 -2.59 -7.50 -14.46
N TYR A 86 -2.71 -7.95 -13.20
CA TYR A 86 -1.60 -7.90 -12.22
C TYR A 86 -0.72 -9.16 -12.23
N ALA A 87 -0.99 -10.13 -13.09
CA ALA A 87 -0.22 -11.37 -13.16
C ALA A 87 1.24 -11.12 -13.53
N SER A 88 2.15 -11.64 -12.69
CA SER A 88 3.60 -11.51 -12.83
C SER A 88 4.24 -12.73 -13.51
N ASN A 89 5.51 -12.61 -13.94
CA ASN A 89 6.31 -13.72 -14.47
C ASN A 89 7.23 -14.34 -13.38
N THR A 90 7.05 -13.99 -12.11
CA THR A 90 7.90 -14.52 -11.04
C THR A 90 7.80 -16.05 -10.92
N LYS A 91 8.88 -16.68 -10.43
CA LYS A 91 8.89 -18.11 -10.08
C LYS A 91 8.28 -18.37 -8.70
N ALA A 92 8.12 -17.33 -7.86
CA ALA A 92 7.54 -17.45 -6.54
C ALA A 92 6.09 -17.97 -6.61
N LYS A 93 5.72 -18.86 -5.70
CA LYS A 93 4.40 -19.50 -5.64
C LYS A 93 3.56 -19.02 -4.47
N ASN A 94 4.19 -18.64 -3.37
CA ASN A 94 3.57 -18.28 -2.09
C ASN A 94 4.19 -17.01 -1.51
N LEU A 95 3.67 -16.55 -0.36
CA LEU A 95 4.15 -15.33 0.31
C LEU A 95 5.62 -15.46 0.72
N LYS A 96 6.03 -16.58 1.33
CA LYS A 96 7.40 -16.80 1.79
C LYS A 96 8.43 -16.64 0.66
N GLU A 97 8.10 -17.13 -0.53
CA GLU A 97 8.99 -17.01 -1.70
C GLU A 97 8.94 -15.60 -2.31
N ALA A 98 7.76 -14.97 -2.32
CA ALA A 98 7.58 -13.65 -2.90
C ALA A 98 8.24 -12.55 -2.08
N ILE A 99 8.16 -12.65 -0.73
CA ILE A 99 8.60 -11.61 0.21
C ILE A 99 10.13 -11.50 0.32
N LYS A 100 10.84 -12.59 -0.01
CA LYS A 100 12.31 -12.60 0.04
C LYS A 100 12.90 -11.45 -0.78
N ASP A 101 13.79 -10.68 -0.16
CA ASP A 101 14.41 -9.48 -0.73
C ASP A 101 13.40 -8.41 -1.22
N ALA A 102 12.18 -8.39 -0.67
CA ALA A 102 11.21 -7.33 -0.95
C ALA A 102 11.50 -6.08 -0.13
N ASP A 103 11.33 -4.91 -0.76
CA ASP A 103 11.48 -3.62 -0.09
C ASP A 103 10.22 -3.20 0.64
N VAL A 104 9.06 -3.57 0.09
CA VAL A 104 7.75 -3.17 0.59
C VAL A 104 6.83 -4.38 0.66
N PHE A 105 6.19 -4.56 1.81
CA PHE A 105 5.03 -5.42 2.00
C PHE A 105 3.79 -4.54 2.13
N LEU A 106 2.77 -4.80 1.32
CA LEU A 106 1.47 -4.17 1.41
C LEU A 106 0.42 -5.24 1.71
N GLY A 107 0.04 -5.33 2.99
CA GLY A 107 -0.98 -6.26 3.49
C GLY A 107 -2.38 -5.64 3.38
N LEU A 108 -3.25 -6.30 2.65
CA LEU A 108 -4.65 -5.93 2.44
C LEU A 108 -5.50 -7.22 2.40
N SER A 109 -5.27 -8.10 3.37
CA SER A 109 -5.84 -9.46 3.36
C SER A 109 -6.43 -9.85 4.71
N SER A 110 -5.70 -10.58 5.54
CA SER A 110 -6.17 -11.11 6.82
C SER A 110 -5.06 -11.10 7.87
N ALA A 111 -5.48 -11.07 9.13
CA ALA A 111 -4.60 -11.06 10.29
C ALA A 111 -3.59 -12.21 10.30
N GLY A 112 -2.38 -11.94 10.82
CA GLY A 112 -1.38 -12.97 11.17
C GLY A 112 -0.74 -13.69 9.98
N VAL A 113 -0.91 -13.21 8.74
CA VAL A 113 -0.36 -13.91 7.55
C VAL A 113 1.10 -13.62 7.28
N LEU A 114 1.67 -12.56 7.87
CA LEU A 114 3.08 -12.22 7.73
C LEU A 114 3.84 -12.67 8.99
N SER A 115 4.72 -13.66 8.86
CA SER A 115 5.50 -14.15 9.99
C SER A 115 6.79 -13.36 10.21
N LYS A 116 7.38 -13.46 11.41
CA LYS A 116 8.70 -12.89 11.74
C LYS A 116 9.80 -13.33 10.77
N GLU A 117 9.80 -14.60 10.35
CA GLU A 117 10.76 -15.14 9.39
C GLU A 117 10.61 -14.49 8.01
N ASN A 118 9.37 -14.18 7.61
CA ASN A 118 9.11 -13.45 6.38
C ASN A 118 9.71 -12.03 6.46
N VAL A 119 9.53 -11.33 7.57
CA VAL A 119 10.09 -10.00 7.80
C VAL A 119 11.62 -10.02 7.79
N ILE A 120 12.24 -11.01 8.43
CA ILE A 120 13.70 -11.18 8.43
C ILE A 120 14.24 -11.36 6.99
N SER A 121 13.48 -12.04 6.12
CA SER A 121 13.90 -12.30 4.74
C SER A 121 13.75 -11.11 3.78
N MET A 122 13.13 -10.03 4.21
CA MET A 122 12.98 -8.80 3.41
C MET A 122 14.33 -8.08 3.20
N SER A 123 14.37 -7.16 2.27
CA SER A 123 15.55 -6.32 2.00
C SER A 123 15.94 -5.47 3.23
N LYS A 124 17.11 -4.83 3.19
CA LYS A 124 17.51 -3.84 4.19
C LYS A 124 16.53 -2.67 4.22
N ASN A 125 16.23 -2.15 5.42
CA ASN A 125 15.31 -1.04 5.64
C ASN A 125 13.93 -1.30 5.00
N PRO A 126 13.22 -2.39 5.38
CA PRO A 126 11.95 -2.73 4.77
C PRO A 126 10.83 -1.80 5.22
N ILE A 127 9.81 -1.67 4.38
CA ILE A 127 8.59 -0.92 4.66
C ILE A 127 7.43 -1.91 4.70
N ILE A 128 6.67 -1.92 5.79
CA ILE A 128 5.60 -2.88 6.04
C ILE A 128 4.30 -2.12 6.32
N PHE A 129 3.31 -2.29 5.45
CA PHE A 129 1.95 -1.82 5.66
C PHE A 129 1.07 -3.02 5.98
N ALA A 130 0.70 -3.18 7.24
CA ALA A 130 -0.15 -4.26 7.74
C ALA A 130 -1.56 -3.69 8.00
N CYS A 131 -2.36 -3.59 6.93
CA CYS A 131 -3.62 -2.84 6.92
C CYS A 131 -4.87 -3.72 7.06
N ALA A 132 -4.74 -5.01 7.41
CA ALA A 132 -5.90 -5.86 7.71
C ALA A 132 -6.64 -5.36 8.96
N ASN A 133 -7.96 -5.48 8.96
CA ASN A 133 -8.84 -5.08 10.05
C ASN A 133 -9.68 -6.29 10.51
N PRO A 134 -9.94 -6.44 11.84
CA PRO A 134 -9.49 -5.57 12.95
C PRO A 134 -8.03 -5.77 13.35
N ASP A 135 -7.45 -6.93 13.06
CA ASP A 135 -6.08 -7.27 13.43
C ASP A 135 -5.16 -7.23 12.21
N PRO A 136 -3.92 -6.68 12.34
CA PRO A 136 -2.99 -6.55 11.24
C PRO A 136 -2.39 -7.89 10.81
N GLU A 137 -1.77 -7.94 9.63
CA GLU A 137 -1.04 -9.11 9.11
C GLU A 137 0.14 -9.52 9.99
N ILE A 138 0.72 -8.57 10.71
CA ILE A 138 1.74 -8.70 11.75
C ILE A 138 1.66 -7.46 12.64
N THR A 139 1.94 -7.60 13.93
CA THR A 139 1.94 -6.47 14.85
C THR A 139 3.24 -5.67 14.80
N PRO A 140 3.24 -4.37 15.17
CA PRO A 140 4.45 -3.57 15.29
C PRO A 140 5.50 -4.19 16.22
N GLU A 141 5.08 -4.73 17.36
CA GLU A 141 5.95 -5.38 18.34
C GLU A 141 6.67 -6.59 17.73
N GLU A 142 5.94 -7.41 16.98
CA GLU A 142 6.53 -8.59 16.30
C GLU A 142 7.57 -8.20 15.26
N VAL A 143 7.37 -7.07 14.55
CA VAL A 143 8.35 -6.53 13.59
C VAL A 143 9.56 -5.98 14.31
N GLU A 144 9.35 -5.16 15.35
CA GLU A 144 10.42 -4.56 16.14
C GLU A 144 11.33 -5.58 16.82
N ASP A 145 10.78 -6.73 17.23
CA ASP A 145 11.55 -7.83 17.80
C ASP A 145 12.67 -8.34 16.86
N VAL A 146 12.43 -8.30 15.56
CA VAL A 146 13.29 -8.93 14.57
C VAL A 146 13.97 -7.96 13.62
N ARG A 147 13.42 -6.75 13.43
CA ARG A 147 13.92 -5.76 12.45
C ARG A 147 13.77 -4.32 12.95
N LYS A 148 14.80 -3.81 13.60
CA LYS A 148 14.85 -2.42 14.09
C LYS A 148 14.97 -1.36 12.97
N ASP A 149 15.36 -1.76 11.79
CA ASP A 149 15.48 -0.92 10.59
C ASP A 149 14.18 -0.84 9.78
N ALA A 150 13.14 -1.56 10.16
CA ALA A 150 11.87 -1.55 9.46
C ALA A 150 11.01 -0.32 9.80
N ILE A 151 10.29 0.20 8.80
CA ILE A 151 9.13 1.06 9.04
C ILE A 151 7.89 0.20 8.97
N ILE A 152 7.08 0.21 10.03
CA ILE A 152 5.77 -0.45 10.04
C ILE A 152 4.65 0.58 10.22
N ALA A 153 3.56 0.39 9.47
CA ALA A 153 2.32 1.13 9.61
C ALA A 153 1.12 0.16 9.59
N THR A 154 0.07 0.53 10.30
CA THR A 154 -1.17 -0.26 10.41
C THR A 154 -2.39 0.62 10.12
N GLY A 155 -3.56 -0.01 9.95
CA GLY A 155 -4.84 0.72 9.86
C GLY A 155 -5.37 1.22 11.22
N ARG A 156 -4.77 0.79 12.34
CA ARG A 156 -5.25 1.04 13.70
C ARG A 156 -4.74 2.39 14.24
N SER A 157 -5.59 3.06 15.01
CA SER A 157 -5.28 4.36 15.65
C SER A 157 -4.49 4.24 16.95
N ASP A 158 -4.43 3.04 17.52
CA ASP A 158 -3.69 2.76 18.77
C ASP A 158 -2.21 2.39 18.51
N TYR A 159 -1.80 2.32 17.26
CA TYR A 159 -0.41 2.13 16.85
C TYR A 159 0.19 3.40 16.21
N PRO A 160 1.50 3.61 16.30
CA PRO A 160 2.15 4.66 15.54
C PRO A 160 2.06 4.40 14.02
N ASN A 161 2.23 5.45 13.22
CA ASN A 161 2.16 5.36 11.75
C ASN A 161 0.82 4.81 11.23
N GLN A 162 -0.28 5.42 11.64
CA GLN A 162 -1.60 5.03 11.16
C GLN A 162 -1.77 5.30 9.66
N VAL A 163 -2.20 4.29 8.90
CA VAL A 163 -2.61 4.38 7.50
C VAL A 163 -4.11 4.09 7.41
N ASN A 164 -4.91 5.15 7.54
CA ASN A 164 -6.37 5.05 7.56
C ASN A 164 -6.98 5.94 6.46
N ASN A 165 -7.89 5.37 5.67
CA ASN A 165 -8.58 6.06 4.56
C ASN A 165 -9.34 7.32 5.01
N LEU A 166 -9.82 7.39 6.25
CA LEU A 166 -10.53 8.55 6.80
C LEU A 166 -9.68 9.85 6.81
N ILE A 167 -8.36 9.76 6.77
CA ILE A 167 -7.48 10.94 6.74
C ILE A 167 -7.69 11.77 5.47
N GLY A 168 -7.94 11.13 4.33
CA GLY A 168 -8.12 11.82 3.04
C GLY A 168 -9.58 12.03 2.63
N PHE A 169 -10.48 11.28 3.22
CA PHE A 169 -11.87 11.15 2.80
C PHE A 169 -12.65 12.46 2.69
N PRO A 170 -12.73 13.33 3.72
CA PRO A 170 -13.56 14.53 3.59
C PRO A 170 -13.02 15.52 2.56
N TYR A 171 -11.72 15.59 2.43
CA TYR A 171 -11.03 16.63 1.65
C TYR A 171 -11.09 16.37 0.15
N ILE A 172 -11.02 15.10 -0.30
CA ILE A 172 -11.15 14.79 -1.72
C ILE A 172 -12.58 15.06 -2.23
N PHE A 173 -13.60 14.82 -1.40
CA PHE A 173 -14.97 15.19 -1.75
C PHE A 173 -15.15 16.70 -1.78
N ARG A 174 -14.62 17.40 -0.79
CA ARG A 174 -14.66 18.87 -0.77
C ARG A 174 -14.05 19.45 -2.04
N GLY A 175 -12.84 19.02 -2.41
CA GLY A 175 -12.18 19.46 -3.63
C GLY A 175 -12.99 19.14 -4.90
N ALA A 176 -13.58 17.94 -4.98
CA ALA A 176 -14.42 17.57 -6.11
C ALA A 176 -15.68 18.42 -6.23
N LEU A 177 -16.32 18.77 -5.09
CA LEU A 177 -17.50 19.64 -5.06
C LEU A 177 -17.15 21.09 -5.43
N ASP A 178 -16.05 21.62 -4.93
CA ASP A 178 -15.64 23.01 -5.18
C ASP A 178 -15.42 23.28 -6.68
N VAL A 179 -14.90 22.30 -7.42
CA VAL A 179 -14.70 22.41 -8.88
C VAL A 179 -15.84 21.79 -9.70
N ARG A 180 -16.90 21.33 -9.05
CA ARG A 180 -18.03 20.63 -9.69
C ARG A 180 -17.57 19.50 -10.63
N ALA A 181 -16.62 18.69 -10.13
CA ALA A 181 -16.07 17.59 -10.90
C ALA A 181 -17.12 16.56 -11.26
N LYS A 182 -17.09 16.07 -12.49
CA LYS A 182 -17.98 14.97 -12.94
C LYS A 182 -17.49 13.59 -12.50
N THR A 183 -16.20 13.46 -12.22
CA THR A 183 -15.54 12.22 -11.71
C THR A 183 -14.40 12.58 -10.80
N ILE A 184 -14.03 11.67 -9.89
CA ILE A 184 -12.78 11.76 -9.13
C ILE A 184 -11.79 10.84 -9.84
N ASN A 185 -10.93 11.45 -10.67
CA ASN A 185 -9.96 10.74 -11.51
C ASN A 185 -8.65 10.38 -10.78
N ASP A 186 -7.74 9.69 -11.46
CA ASP A 186 -6.48 9.25 -10.84
C ASP A 186 -5.54 10.43 -10.54
N GLU A 187 -5.57 11.49 -11.37
CA GLU A 187 -4.79 12.71 -11.16
C GLU A 187 -5.21 13.42 -9.86
N MET A 188 -6.51 13.53 -9.59
CA MET A 188 -7.04 14.07 -8.33
C MET A 188 -6.60 13.24 -7.13
N LYS A 189 -6.63 11.90 -7.24
CA LYS A 189 -6.18 10.99 -6.16
C LYS A 189 -4.68 11.15 -5.89
N ILE A 190 -3.86 11.26 -6.93
CA ILE A 190 -2.41 11.49 -6.80
C ILE A 190 -2.14 12.87 -6.19
N ALA A 191 -2.85 13.90 -6.60
CA ALA A 191 -2.71 15.24 -6.03
C ALA A 191 -3.08 15.26 -4.54
N ALA A 192 -4.19 14.61 -4.16
CA ALA A 192 -4.60 14.46 -2.77
C ALA A 192 -3.53 13.71 -1.94
N ALA A 193 -3.00 12.62 -2.46
CA ALA A 193 -1.97 11.84 -1.79
C ALA A 193 -0.66 12.63 -1.61
N ASN A 194 -0.25 13.40 -2.61
CA ASN A 194 0.92 14.27 -2.53
C ASN A 194 0.71 15.38 -1.49
N ALA A 195 -0.48 15.98 -1.41
CA ALA A 195 -0.80 16.99 -0.41
C ALA A 195 -0.72 16.41 1.02
N VAL A 196 -1.28 15.21 1.26
CA VAL A 196 -1.19 14.53 2.55
C VAL A 196 0.26 14.21 2.91
N SER A 197 1.03 13.63 1.99
CA SER A 197 2.45 13.31 2.18
C SER A 197 3.26 14.55 2.58
N TYR A 198 3.09 15.65 1.86
CA TYR A 198 3.79 16.91 2.12
C TYR A 198 3.43 17.52 3.48
N THR A 199 2.14 17.52 3.85
CA THR A 199 1.66 18.10 5.11
C THR A 199 2.25 17.34 6.30
N HIS A 200 2.26 16.01 6.25
CA HIS A 200 2.79 15.18 7.34
C HIS A 200 4.31 15.32 7.52
N LEU A 201 5.08 15.43 6.44
CA LEU A 201 6.52 15.66 6.53
C LEU A 201 6.84 16.99 7.20
N ARG A 202 6.12 18.07 6.88
CA ARG A 202 6.36 19.39 7.49
C ARG A 202 5.85 19.57 8.91
N ALA A 203 4.81 18.82 9.32
CA ALA A 203 4.32 18.89 10.69
C ALA A 203 5.40 18.48 11.72
N HIS A 204 6.33 17.61 11.33
CA HIS A 204 7.47 17.24 12.16
C HIS A 204 8.62 18.27 12.15
N GLU A 205 8.70 19.11 11.11
CA GLU A 205 9.74 20.16 11.03
C GLU A 205 9.37 21.44 11.80
N THR A 206 8.09 21.64 12.14
CA THR A 206 7.59 22.86 12.78
C THR A 206 7.45 22.78 14.32
N HIS A 207 7.77 21.65 14.93
CA HIS A 207 7.91 21.53 16.38
C HIS A 207 9.40 21.44 16.75
N PRO A 208 10.07 22.58 17.04
CA PRO A 208 11.38 22.52 17.71
C PRO A 208 11.14 21.96 19.13
N ASN A 209 11.97 20.98 19.52
CA ASN A 209 12.06 20.46 20.89
C ASN A 209 12.31 21.58 21.90
#